data_3268b015f1c902437dd2ec918bf0ff6a
#
_entry.id   3268b015f1c902437dd2ec918bf0ff6a
#
_cell.length_a   1.000
_cell.length_b   1.000
_cell.length_c   1.000
_cell.angle_alpha   90.00
_cell.angle_beta   90.00
_cell.angle_gamma   90.00
#
_symmetry.space_group_name_H-M   'P 1'
#
loop_
_entity.id
_entity.type
_entity.pdbx_description
1 polymer ?
#
loop_
_entity_poly.entity_id
_entity_poly.type
_entity_poly.pdbx_seq_one_letter_code
_entity_poly.pdbx_strand_id
1 'polypeptide(L)'
;MAGIVWGDVESFGVHYDMSHLRPAVHQVVTKSGMLSIEITFGFHVFTDEKGNGKPIRHKMERRYFCQNRYEGSKTLTERILGAVDGDYVTAFIAGTSGQRYYHLNLHDDFILMEIRKPSGTDGFLRLHVVSAYTLDQWGEVPRGKNLPFEFVLSQRAAGTNRL
;
A
#
# COMPACT_ATOMS: atom_id res chain seq x y z
N MET A 1 -14.17 4.38 6.80
CA MET A 1 -13.51 5.69 6.64
C MET A 1 -12.96 5.78 5.22
N ALA A 2 -13.25 6.86 4.53
CA ALA A 2 -12.74 7.06 3.17
C ALA A 2 -11.22 7.27 3.18
N GLY A 3 -10.56 6.86 2.11
CA GLY A 3 -9.15 7.12 1.92
C GLY A 3 -8.86 8.60 1.69
N ILE A 4 -7.61 8.99 1.93
CA ILE A 4 -7.19 10.38 1.78
C ILE A 4 -7.01 10.70 0.30
N VAL A 5 -7.45 11.89 -0.11
CA VAL A 5 -7.16 12.44 -1.43
C VAL A 5 -5.99 13.42 -1.28
N TRP A 6 -4.84 13.05 -1.85
CA TRP A 6 -3.65 13.90 -1.79
C TRP A 6 -3.75 15.00 -2.84
N GLY A 7 -3.52 16.24 -2.40
CA GLY A 7 -3.43 17.38 -3.33
C GLY A 7 -2.14 17.37 -4.12
N ASP A 8 -2.16 18.00 -5.29
CA ASP A 8 -0.97 18.15 -6.11
C ASP A 8 0.15 18.83 -5.34
N VAL A 9 1.39 18.49 -5.67
CA VAL A 9 2.57 18.99 -4.98
C VAL A 9 3.39 19.86 -5.94
N GLU A 10 3.82 21.01 -5.48
CA GLU A 10 4.85 21.80 -6.15
C GLU A 10 6.14 21.72 -5.35
N SER A 11 7.23 21.28 -5.98
CA SER A 11 8.53 21.17 -5.36
C SER A 11 9.59 21.73 -6.31
N PHE A 12 10.33 22.71 -5.86
CA PHE A 12 11.36 23.42 -6.66
C PHE A 12 10.84 23.87 -8.03
N GLY A 13 9.64 24.46 -8.06
CA GLY A 13 9.05 25.00 -9.26
C GLY A 13 8.45 23.98 -10.22
N VAL A 14 8.46 22.70 -9.87
CA VAL A 14 7.85 21.62 -10.67
C VAL A 14 6.53 21.19 -10.05
N HIS A 15 5.52 21.09 -10.88
CA HIS A 15 4.18 20.64 -10.48
C HIS A 15 4.06 19.13 -10.63
N TYR A 16 3.60 18.46 -9.59
CA TYR A 16 3.40 17.00 -9.57
C TYR A 16 1.92 16.69 -9.36
N ASP A 17 1.31 16.08 -10.36
CA ASP A 17 -0.09 15.65 -10.32
C ASP A 17 -0.21 14.40 -9.45
N MET A 18 -1.08 14.45 -8.43
CA MET A 18 -1.28 13.37 -7.46
C MET A 18 -2.57 12.58 -7.73
N SER A 19 -3.22 12.78 -8.86
CA SER A 19 -4.51 12.13 -9.16
C SER A 19 -4.45 10.60 -9.21
N HIS A 20 -3.29 10.03 -9.57
CA HIS A 20 -3.10 8.58 -9.62
C HIS A 20 -3.14 7.92 -8.23
N LEU A 21 -3.04 8.70 -7.15
CA LEU A 21 -3.11 8.22 -5.76
C LEU A 21 -4.48 8.43 -5.13
N ARG A 22 -5.49 8.80 -5.89
CA ARG A 22 -6.86 8.86 -5.38
C ARG A 22 -7.38 7.46 -5.07
N PRO A 23 -8.19 7.33 -4.01
CA PRO A 23 -8.85 6.06 -3.72
C PRO A 23 -9.67 5.59 -4.93
N ALA A 24 -9.52 4.32 -5.29
CA ALA A 24 -10.25 3.75 -6.41
C ALA A 24 -10.58 2.28 -6.12
N VAL A 25 -11.75 1.84 -6.61
CA VAL A 25 -12.20 0.46 -6.43
C VAL A 25 -11.90 -0.33 -7.70
N HIS A 26 -11.29 -1.51 -7.52
CA HIS A 26 -10.94 -2.42 -8.59
C HIS A 26 -11.61 -3.77 -8.39
N GLN A 27 -12.06 -4.38 -9.47
CA GLN A 27 -12.62 -5.72 -9.45
C GLN A 27 -11.49 -6.73 -9.67
N VAL A 28 -11.38 -7.71 -8.75
CA VAL A 28 -10.33 -8.72 -8.79
C VAL A 28 -10.96 -10.09 -8.78
N VAL A 29 -10.61 -10.92 -9.76
CA VAL A 29 -11.08 -12.31 -9.83
C VAL A 29 -10.12 -13.19 -9.05
N THR A 30 -10.64 -13.93 -8.06
CA THR A 30 -9.90 -14.91 -7.30
C THR A 30 -10.50 -16.30 -7.52
N LYS A 31 -9.80 -17.34 -7.08
CA LYS A 31 -10.31 -18.71 -7.12
C LYS A 31 -11.59 -18.87 -6.31
N SER A 32 -11.80 -18.02 -5.31
CA SER A 32 -13.00 -18.04 -4.45
C SER A 32 -14.11 -17.13 -4.94
N GLY A 33 -13.92 -16.43 -6.06
CA GLY A 33 -14.90 -15.51 -6.63
C GLY A 33 -14.33 -14.11 -6.84
N MET A 34 -15.22 -13.20 -7.22
CA MET A 34 -14.84 -11.80 -7.49
C MET A 34 -14.83 -10.97 -6.20
N LEU A 35 -13.80 -10.16 -6.04
CA LEU A 35 -13.67 -9.21 -4.95
C LEU A 35 -13.60 -7.79 -5.49
N SER A 36 -14.21 -6.85 -4.78
CA SER A 36 -14.01 -5.42 -4.99
C SER A 36 -12.97 -4.95 -3.99
N ILE A 37 -11.89 -4.35 -4.48
CA ILE A 37 -10.78 -3.87 -3.64
C ILE A 37 -10.61 -2.39 -3.84
N GLU A 38 -10.84 -1.61 -2.78
CA GLU A 38 -10.51 -0.19 -2.78
C GLU A 38 -9.05 -0.03 -2.36
N ILE A 39 -8.25 0.55 -3.25
CA ILE A 39 -6.84 0.83 -2.97
C ILE A 39 -6.71 2.29 -2.56
N THR A 40 -6.09 2.52 -1.41
CA THR A 40 -5.80 3.85 -0.86
C THR A 40 -4.30 3.96 -0.56
N PHE A 41 -3.79 5.18 -0.43
CA PHE A 41 -2.35 5.41 -0.30
C PHE A 41 -2.03 6.35 0.85
N GLY A 42 -1.04 5.99 1.66
CA GLY A 42 -0.43 6.88 2.64
C GLY A 42 0.65 7.76 2.02
N PHE A 43 1.03 8.84 2.72
CA PHE A 43 1.98 9.80 2.13
C PHE A 43 3.44 9.31 2.13
N HIS A 44 3.78 8.22 2.81
CA HIS A 44 5.08 7.59 2.68
C HIS A 44 5.33 7.03 1.26
N VAL A 45 4.28 6.88 0.46
CA VAL A 45 4.37 6.40 -0.92
C VAL A 45 5.12 7.38 -1.82
N PHE A 46 5.06 8.68 -1.51
CA PHE A 46 5.71 9.73 -2.31
C PHE A 46 6.61 10.66 -1.49
N THR A 47 6.90 10.31 -0.24
CA THR A 47 7.74 11.14 0.66
C THR A 47 8.83 10.31 1.30
N ASP A 48 9.88 10.97 1.78
CA ASP A 48 10.95 10.37 2.58
C ASP A 48 11.37 11.30 3.73
N GLU A 49 12.41 10.91 4.45
CA GLU A 49 12.95 11.66 5.57
C GLU A 49 14.23 12.44 5.23
N LYS A 50 14.68 12.38 3.98
CA LYS A 50 15.99 12.93 3.57
C LYS A 50 16.03 14.45 3.49
N GLY A 51 14.88 15.09 3.29
CA GLY A 51 14.80 16.54 3.25
C GLY A 51 15.19 17.19 1.93
N ASN A 52 15.23 16.42 0.84
CA ASN A 52 15.62 16.94 -0.48
C ASN A 52 14.50 17.65 -1.23
N GLY A 53 13.25 17.44 -0.83
CA GLY A 53 12.09 18.02 -1.49
C GLY A 53 11.28 18.91 -0.57
N LYS A 54 10.11 19.35 -1.06
CA LYS A 54 9.19 20.18 -0.29
C LYS A 54 8.73 19.46 0.98
N PRO A 55 8.73 20.14 2.15
CA PRO A 55 8.16 19.56 3.37
C PRO A 55 6.65 19.35 3.22
N ILE A 56 6.18 18.19 3.64
CA ILE A 56 4.76 17.82 3.64
C ILE A 56 4.41 17.33 5.02
N ARG A 57 3.40 17.94 5.64
CA ARG A 57 2.91 17.53 6.94
C ARG A 57 1.56 16.82 6.81
N HIS A 58 1.44 15.68 7.48
CA HIS A 58 0.17 14.98 7.62
C HIS A 58 0.01 14.51 9.06
N LYS A 59 -1.06 14.93 9.72
CA LYS A 59 -1.27 14.71 11.16
C LYS A 59 -0.06 15.26 11.95
N MET A 60 0.60 14.41 12.72
CA MET A 60 1.74 14.80 13.55
C MET A 60 3.10 14.54 12.89
N GLU A 61 3.10 14.06 11.66
CA GLU A 61 4.32 13.68 10.97
C GLU A 61 4.66 14.66 9.85
N ARG A 62 5.94 15.03 9.75
CA ARG A 62 6.48 15.83 8.65
C ARG A 62 7.49 15.00 7.87
N ARG A 63 7.30 14.94 6.56
CA ARG A 63 8.20 14.28 5.65
C ARG A 63 8.48 15.20 4.47
N TYR A 64 9.25 14.73 3.52
CA TYR A 64 9.66 15.54 2.38
C TYR A 64 9.30 14.85 1.09
N PHE A 65 8.80 15.60 0.12
CA PHE A 65 8.49 15.06 -1.20
C PHE A 65 9.71 14.37 -1.79
N CYS A 66 9.53 13.18 -2.33
CA CYS A 66 10.59 12.38 -2.95
C CYS A 66 10.20 12.05 -4.39
N GLN A 67 10.90 12.62 -5.35
CA GLN A 67 10.61 12.44 -6.76
C GLN A 67 10.71 10.98 -7.18
N ASN A 68 11.71 10.25 -6.71
CA ASN A 68 11.88 8.84 -7.04
C ASN A 68 10.71 7.98 -6.56
N ARG A 69 10.25 8.21 -5.34
CA ARG A 69 9.07 7.52 -4.82
C ARG A 69 7.81 7.92 -5.57
N TYR A 70 7.66 9.18 -5.90
CA TYR A 70 6.53 9.66 -6.72
C TYR A 70 6.49 8.95 -8.07
N GLU A 71 7.62 8.87 -8.77
CA GLU A 71 7.67 8.18 -10.06
C GLU A 71 7.33 6.69 -9.91
N GLY A 72 7.84 6.02 -8.89
CA GLY A 72 7.51 4.64 -8.59
C GLY A 72 6.04 4.44 -8.25
N SER A 73 5.40 5.44 -7.64
CA SER A 73 3.99 5.35 -7.25
C SER A 73 3.02 5.27 -8.43
N LYS A 74 3.43 5.73 -9.60
CA LYS A 74 2.57 5.74 -10.80
C LYS A 74 2.17 4.34 -11.27
N THR A 75 2.94 3.32 -10.93
CA THR A 75 2.67 1.94 -11.34
C THR A 75 2.26 1.03 -10.17
N LEU A 76 2.07 1.58 -8.97
CA LEU A 76 1.77 0.77 -7.78
C LEU A 76 0.48 -0.04 -7.94
N THR A 77 -0.60 0.57 -8.37
CA THR A 77 -1.88 -0.13 -8.55
C THR A 77 -1.73 -1.30 -9.51
N GLU A 78 -1.09 -1.10 -10.65
CA GLU A 78 -0.86 -2.18 -11.64
C GLU A 78 -0.02 -3.30 -11.05
N ARG A 79 1.04 -2.97 -10.32
CA ARG A 79 1.91 -3.98 -9.71
C ARG A 79 1.19 -4.77 -8.62
N ILE A 80 0.40 -4.11 -7.80
CA ILE A 80 -0.38 -4.78 -6.75
C ILE A 80 -1.41 -5.72 -7.36
N LEU A 81 -2.20 -5.24 -8.32
CA LEU A 81 -3.23 -6.06 -8.96
C LEU A 81 -2.63 -7.22 -9.76
N GLY A 82 -1.49 -6.98 -10.43
CA GLY A 82 -0.78 -8.03 -11.16
C GLY A 82 -0.17 -9.10 -10.26
N ALA A 83 0.07 -8.79 -9.00
CA ALA A 83 0.65 -9.73 -8.03
C ALA A 83 -0.38 -10.68 -7.41
N VAL A 84 -1.67 -10.44 -7.60
CA VAL A 84 -2.72 -11.28 -7.00
C VAL A 84 -2.62 -12.72 -7.47
N ASP A 85 -2.33 -12.93 -8.74
CA ASP A 85 -2.18 -14.27 -9.30
C ASP A 85 -0.70 -14.67 -9.26
N GLY A 86 -0.36 -15.57 -8.35
CA GLY A 86 0.93 -16.24 -8.31
C GLY A 86 1.98 -15.66 -7.37
N ASP A 87 1.81 -14.46 -6.84
CA ASP A 87 2.80 -13.86 -5.93
C ASP A 87 2.43 -14.07 -4.46
N TYR A 88 3.42 -13.86 -3.59
CA TYR A 88 3.33 -14.09 -2.16
C TYR A 88 3.48 -12.80 -1.38
N VAL A 89 2.84 -12.75 -0.22
CA VAL A 89 3.02 -11.68 0.75
C VAL A 89 3.55 -12.26 2.05
N THR A 90 4.30 -11.46 2.80
CA THR A 90 4.74 -11.81 4.14
C THR A 90 3.83 -11.11 5.15
N ALA A 91 3.11 -11.89 5.94
CA ALA A 91 2.26 -11.37 7.01
C ALA A 91 3.06 -11.22 8.29
N PHE A 92 2.99 -10.05 8.93
CA PHE A 92 3.69 -9.80 10.19
C PHE A 92 2.92 -8.79 11.06
N ILE A 93 3.25 -8.79 12.35
CA ILE A 93 2.68 -7.85 13.30
C ILE A 93 3.77 -6.85 13.67
N ALA A 94 3.49 -5.56 13.49
CA ALA A 94 4.45 -4.50 13.76
C ALA A 94 4.15 -3.80 15.08
N GLY A 95 5.22 -3.48 15.81
CA GLY A 95 5.17 -2.64 17.00
C GLY A 95 4.38 -3.21 18.16
N THR A 96 4.03 -2.34 19.09
CA THR A 96 3.27 -2.68 20.30
C THR A 96 1.75 -2.65 20.09
N SER A 97 1.31 -2.08 18.94
CA SER A 97 -0.12 -1.94 18.63
C SER A 97 -0.81 -3.24 18.24
N GLY A 98 -0.04 -4.28 17.87
CA GLY A 98 -0.59 -5.51 17.33
C GLY A 98 -1.14 -5.37 15.91
N GLN A 99 -0.85 -4.26 15.23
CA GLN A 99 -1.32 -4.03 13.86
C GLN A 99 -0.68 -5.01 12.90
N ARG A 100 -1.52 -5.67 12.10
CA ARG A 100 -1.07 -6.62 11.09
C ARG A 100 -0.81 -5.92 9.77
N TYR A 101 0.35 -6.20 9.19
CA TYR A 101 0.76 -5.71 7.90
C TYR A 101 1.07 -6.85 6.96
N TYR A 102 1.01 -6.56 5.67
CA TYR A 102 1.38 -7.49 4.60
C TYR A 102 2.45 -6.82 3.74
N HIS A 103 3.51 -7.54 3.52
CA HIS A 103 4.65 -7.06 2.77
C HIS A 103 4.72 -7.78 1.44
N LEU A 104 4.53 -7.06 0.34
CA LEU A 104 4.63 -7.59 -1.01
C LEU A 104 6.02 -7.25 -1.55
N ASN A 105 6.78 -8.30 -1.89
CA ASN A 105 8.12 -8.16 -2.44
C ASN A 105 8.07 -8.45 -3.94
N LEU A 106 8.25 -7.43 -4.77
CA LEU A 106 8.28 -7.52 -6.22
C LEU A 106 9.66 -7.10 -6.72
N HIS A 107 10.53 -8.10 -6.95
CA HIS A 107 11.92 -7.85 -7.33
C HIS A 107 12.63 -7.00 -6.26
N ASP A 108 13.00 -5.78 -6.59
CA ASP A 108 13.70 -4.86 -5.70
C ASP A 108 12.77 -3.88 -4.98
N ASP A 109 11.47 -3.97 -5.21
CA ASP A 109 10.50 -3.08 -4.61
C ASP A 109 9.79 -3.72 -3.44
N PHE A 110 9.60 -2.96 -2.37
CA PHE A 110 8.82 -3.34 -1.20
C PHE A 110 7.54 -2.55 -1.13
N ILE A 111 6.42 -3.23 -1.02
CA ILE A 111 5.11 -2.61 -0.84
C ILE A 111 4.55 -3.08 0.49
N LEU A 112 4.35 -2.14 1.41
CA LEU A 112 3.79 -2.43 2.73
C LEU A 112 2.32 -2.04 2.73
N MET A 113 1.45 -2.98 3.12
CA MET A 113 0.01 -2.84 3.02
C MET A 113 -0.71 -3.22 4.30
N GLU A 114 -1.83 -2.56 4.55
CA GLU A 114 -2.89 -3.02 5.44
C GLU A 114 -4.05 -3.52 4.59
N ILE A 115 -4.67 -4.63 5.00
CA ILE A 115 -5.83 -5.19 4.30
C ILE A 115 -6.94 -5.36 5.32
N ARG A 116 -8.08 -4.68 5.09
CA ARG A 116 -9.23 -4.67 6.00
C ARG A 116 -10.52 -5.00 5.26
N LYS A 117 -11.39 -5.73 5.94
CA LYS A 117 -12.78 -5.89 5.53
C LYS A 117 -13.62 -4.86 6.30
N PRO A 118 -14.18 -3.83 5.64
CA PRO A 118 -15.09 -2.91 6.33
C PRO A 118 -16.32 -3.63 6.86
N SER A 119 -16.83 -3.20 8.01
CA SER A 119 -18.00 -3.78 8.63
C SER A 119 -19.22 -3.71 7.72
N GLY A 120 -20.00 -4.78 7.67
CA GLY A 120 -21.22 -4.85 6.88
C GLY A 120 -21.04 -5.01 5.39
N THR A 121 -19.83 -5.34 4.92
CA THR A 121 -19.54 -5.57 3.51
C THR A 121 -19.34 -7.05 3.22
N ASP A 122 -19.70 -7.47 2.00
CA ASP A 122 -19.39 -8.78 1.47
C ASP A 122 -18.65 -8.64 0.15
N GLY A 123 -17.61 -9.44 -0.06
CA GLY A 123 -16.81 -9.39 -1.28
C GLY A 123 -16.09 -8.06 -1.50
N PHE A 124 -15.85 -7.31 -0.44
CA PHE A 124 -15.20 -5.99 -0.48
C PHE A 124 -14.05 -5.92 0.51
N LEU A 125 -12.93 -5.38 0.06
CA LEU A 125 -11.75 -5.12 0.90
C LEU A 125 -11.25 -3.71 0.68
N ARG A 126 -10.66 -3.14 1.72
CA ARG A 126 -9.85 -1.94 1.63
C ARG A 126 -8.38 -2.32 1.80
N LEU A 127 -7.58 -2.03 0.78
CA LEU A 127 -6.15 -2.23 0.79
C LEU A 127 -5.48 -0.87 0.86
N HIS A 128 -4.83 -0.59 1.98
CA HIS A 128 -4.13 0.67 2.18
C HIS A 128 -2.64 0.46 2.01
N VAL A 129 -2.04 1.15 1.04
CA VAL A 129 -0.60 1.13 0.81
C VAL A 129 0.05 2.10 1.79
N VAL A 130 0.72 1.57 2.79
CA VAL A 130 1.38 2.36 3.83
C VAL A 130 2.63 3.03 3.28
N SER A 131 3.45 2.25 2.57
CA SER A 131 4.69 2.73 1.95
C SER A 131 5.12 1.82 0.81
N ALA A 132 5.96 2.36 -0.06
CA ALA A 132 6.58 1.62 -1.16
C ALA A 132 7.96 2.23 -1.41
N TYR A 133 9.00 1.38 -1.42
CA TYR A 133 10.38 1.82 -1.61
C TYR A 133 11.22 0.68 -2.19
N THR A 134 12.46 1.00 -2.60
CA THR A 134 13.41 0.03 -3.12
C THR A 134 14.22 -0.61 -2.00
N LEU A 135 14.78 -1.81 -2.25
CA LEU A 135 15.53 -2.60 -1.27
C LEU A 135 16.73 -1.88 -0.66
N ASP A 136 17.41 -1.08 -1.45
CA ASP A 136 18.58 -0.32 -1.01
C ASP A 136 18.24 0.79 -0.02
N GLN A 137 16.97 1.20 0.07
CA GLN A 137 16.48 2.18 1.03
C GLN A 137 15.96 1.53 2.32
N TRP A 138 15.80 0.21 2.33
CA TRP A 138 15.25 -0.54 3.44
C TRP A 138 16.24 -1.61 3.87
N GLY A 139 16.88 -1.47 4.97
CA GLY A 139 17.95 -2.36 5.41
C GLY A 139 17.56 -3.82 5.63
N GLU A 140 16.31 -4.12 5.98
CA GLU A 140 15.87 -5.47 6.32
C GLU A 140 14.47 -5.78 5.81
N VAL A 141 14.28 -7.03 5.36
CA VAL A 141 12.96 -7.58 5.00
C VAL A 141 12.25 -8.00 6.28
N PRO A 142 10.98 -7.61 6.50
CA PRO A 142 10.23 -8.09 7.66
C PRO A 142 10.14 -9.61 7.70
N ARG A 143 10.29 -10.18 8.87
CA ARG A 143 10.13 -11.62 9.09
C ARG A 143 8.70 -11.92 9.45
N GLY A 144 8.14 -12.94 8.80
CA GLY A 144 6.78 -13.34 9.05
C GLY A 144 6.39 -14.53 8.20
N LYS A 145 5.11 -14.85 8.21
CA LYS A 145 4.57 -15.97 7.46
C LYS A 145 4.39 -15.60 5.99
N ASN A 146 4.96 -16.39 5.10
CA ASN A 146 4.85 -16.20 3.66
C ASN A 146 3.60 -16.92 3.13
N LEU A 147 2.68 -16.16 2.52
CA LEU A 147 1.37 -16.66 2.09
C LEU A 147 1.09 -16.19 0.66
N PRO A 148 0.37 -17.00 -0.14
CA PRO A 148 -0.11 -16.54 -1.44
C PRO A 148 -0.99 -15.30 -1.28
N PHE A 149 -0.76 -14.29 -2.09
CA PHE A 149 -1.50 -13.02 -1.99
C PHE A 149 -3.00 -13.23 -2.22
N GLU A 150 -3.35 -14.00 -3.24
CA GLU A 150 -4.76 -14.33 -3.52
C GLU A 150 -5.44 -15.02 -2.33
N PHE A 151 -4.74 -15.94 -1.67
CA PHE A 151 -5.25 -16.61 -0.47
C PHE A 151 -5.53 -15.62 0.66
N VAL A 152 -4.60 -14.69 0.91
CA VAL A 152 -4.78 -13.67 1.94
C VAL A 152 -6.01 -12.80 1.64
N LEU A 153 -6.16 -12.35 0.40
CA LEU A 153 -7.31 -11.53 0.00
C LEU A 153 -8.62 -12.27 0.23
N SER A 154 -8.70 -13.54 -0.19
CA SER A 154 -9.89 -14.36 -0.02
C SER A 154 -10.25 -14.59 1.45
N GLN A 155 -9.24 -14.88 2.28
CA GLN A 155 -9.45 -15.12 3.70
C GLN A 155 -9.82 -13.84 4.45
N ARG A 156 -9.21 -12.71 4.12
CA ARG A 156 -9.59 -11.43 4.71
C ARG A 156 -11.00 -11.04 4.31
N ALA A 157 -11.41 -11.28 3.08
CA ALA A 157 -12.79 -11.02 2.63
C ALA A 157 -13.80 -11.91 3.35
N ALA A 158 -13.42 -13.12 3.74
CA ALA A 158 -14.24 -14.02 4.54
C ALA A 158 -14.28 -13.66 6.03
N GLY A 159 -13.54 -12.63 6.45
CA GLY A 159 -13.53 -12.15 7.84
C GLY A 159 -12.45 -12.75 8.73
N THR A 160 -11.51 -13.51 8.19
CA THR A 160 -10.40 -14.09 8.97
C THR A 160 -9.39 -13.02 9.36
N ASN A 161 -9.07 -12.94 10.66
CA ASN A 161 -8.20 -11.92 11.21
C ASN A 161 -6.79 -12.42 11.60
N ARG A 162 -6.47 -13.66 11.33
CA ARG A 162 -5.24 -14.31 11.83
C ARG A 162 -4.21 -14.63 10.75
N LEU A 163 -4.29 -14.01 9.60
CA LEU A 163 -3.32 -14.23 8.52
C LEU A 163 -2.18 -13.23 8.58
#